data_287b0b211073f7308c3578e962f9df48
#
_entry.id   287b0b211073f7308c3578e962f9df48
#
_cell.length_a   1.000
_cell.length_b   1.000
_cell.length_c   1.000
_cell.angle_alpha   90.00
_cell.angle_beta   90.00
_cell.angle_gamma   90.00
#
_symmetry.space_group_name_H-M   'P 1'
#
loop_
_entity.id
_entity.type
_entity.pdbx_description
1 polymer ?
#
loop_
_entity_poly.entity_id
_entity_poly.type
_entity_poly.pdbx_seq_one_letter_code
_entity_poly.pdbx_strand_id
1 'polypeptide(L)'
;MASYLKKNQYQFLVIILLGFIFLGVNHIKEFNKYDNPDDIRHLKVYYEEGKFAGWPANNGIWSWGDEVLVGFVQADHMDRSGHTYDQSTTRYKYARSLDGGKTWNIEDAYNAGKTALSHDHKGIEPKSTPEELNESIDFSHPDLVFTLSRMNNHDGPSHFYYSYNRGKEFEGPFALPNLGTQGIAARTDYIVDGKNEASIFLTIAKENQREGRVAMFRTFDGGLTWTNHAWLGDEPEGFDIMPSSVRLSQNEMLTTIRSRDIDPRRDYLKAFYSDDNGDNWKKLNEPAFDTGAGGSPPALVKLQDGRLALSYIFRSKYGSRVHLRLSDDNGQSWSHEITLRSNDDATNDVGYPRMIQRSDGKLVVIYYWNHAVDESNTPYRYIAATIFDPDQWK
;
A
#
# COMPACT_ATOMS: atom_id res chain seq x y z
N MET A 1 -6.92 61.37 35.56
CA MET A 1 -6.12 60.16 35.68
C MET A 1 -6.81 58.91 35.05
N ALA A 2 -8.12 58.76 35.16
CA ALA A 2 -8.87 57.61 34.61
C ALA A 2 -8.99 57.55 33.07
N SER A 3 -8.88 58.71 32.36
CA SER A 3 -8.96 58.73 30.87
C SER A 3 -7.63 58.33 30.18
N TYR A 4 -6.50 58.41 30.84
CA TYR A 4 -5.21 58.08 30.29
C TYR A 4 -4.96 56.57 30.31
N LEU A 5 -5.49 55.86 31.29
CA LEU A 5 -5.37 54.38 31.40
C LEU A 5 -6.21 53.62 30.40
N LYS A 6 -7.39 54.17 29.98
CA LYS A 6 -8.23 53.52 28.95
C LYS A 6 -7.61 53.57 27.55
N LYS A 7 -6.90 54.63 27.21
CA LYS A 7 -6.27 54.81 25.90
C LYS A 7 -5.10 53.83 25.66
N ASN A 8 -4.35 53.50 26.71
CA ASN A 8 -3.24 52.55 26.62
C ASN A 8 -3.67 51.10 26.58
N GLN A 9 -4.81 50.74 27.17
CA GLN A 9 -5.36 49.38 27.06
C GLN A 9 -5.80 49.02 25.63
N TYR A 10 -6.40 49.95 24.90
CA TYR A 10 -6.78 49.72 23.50
C TYR A 10 -5.59 49.63 22.55
N GLN A 11 -4.50 50.34 22.78
CA GLN A 11 -3.28 50.22 21.99
C GLN A 11 -2.58 48.87 22.22
N PHE A 12 -2.58 48.36 23.45
CA PHE A 12 -2.01 47.03 23.76
C PHE A 12 -2.85 45.89 23.14
N LEU A 13 -4.17 46.01 23.14
CA LEU A 13 -5.05 45.00 22.55
C LEU A 13 -4.91 44.94 21.01
N VAL A 14 -4.76 46.11 20.36
CA VAL A 14 -4.58 46.17 18.90
C VAL A 14 -3.21 45.63 18.48
N ILE A 15 -2.17 45.82 19.25
CA ILE A 15 -0.82 45.28 18.98
C ILE A 15 -0.82 43.75 19.15
N ILE A 16 -1.51 43.20 20.14
CA ILE A 16 -1.64 41.75 20.34
C ILE A 16 -2.48 41.12 19.20
N LEU A 17 -3.59 41.72 18.77
CA LEU A 17 -4.39 41.24 17.67
C LEU A 17 -3.65 41.25 16.33
N LEU A 18 -2.87 42.33 16.07
CA LEU A 18 -2.03 42.42 14.86
C LEU A 18 -0.87 41.44 14.92
N GLY A 19 -0.29 41.16 16.10
CA GLY A 19 0.74 40.14 16.28
C GLY A 19 0.22 38.72 15.99
N PHE A 20 -0.98 38.36 16.42
CA PHE A 20 -1.62 37.08 16.14
C PHE A 20 -2.01 36.94 14.66
N ILE A 21 -2.46 37.98 13.99
CA ILE A 21 -2.75 37.96 12.55
C ILE A 21 -1.46 37.81 11.75
N PHE A 22 -0.34 38.44 12.15
CA PHE A 22 0.95 38.30 11.46
C PHE A 22 1.59 36.92 11.67
N LEU A 23 1.47 36.31 12.85
CA LEU A 23 1.91 34.95 13.13
C LEU A 23 1.03 33.92 12.43
N GLY A 24 -0.29 34.11 12.35
CA GLY A 24 -1.22 33.27 11.62
C GLY A 24 -1.00 33.31 10.11
N VAL A 25 -0.74 34.51 9.55
CA VAL A 25 -0.50 34.65 8.10
C VAL A 25 0.87 34.07 7.68
N ASN A 26 1.89 34.15 8.53
CA ASN A 26 3.18 33.51 8.24
C ASN A 26 3.11 31.98 8.35
N HIS A 27 2.35 31.43 9.29
CA HIS A 27 2.11 29.97 9.35
C HIS A 27 1.29 29.47 8.16
N ILE A 28 0.28 30.22 7.70
CA ILE A 28 -0.49 29.87 6.50
C ILE A 28 0.38 29.97 5.24
N LYS A 29 1.33 30.91 5.16
CA LYS A 29 2.27 31.00 4.03
C LYS A 29 3.30 29.88 3.98
N GLU A 30 3.75 29.36 5.12
CA GLU A 30 4.62 28.17 5.15
C GLU A 30 3.88 26.90 4.79
N PHE A 31 2.62 26.74 5.21
CA PHE A 31 1.79 25.59 4.79
C PHE A 31 1.57 25.54 3.27
N ASN A 32 1.37 26.68 2.61
CA ASN A 32 1.18 26.74 1.16
C ASN A 32 2.46 26.55 0.33
N LYS A 33 3.64 26.58 0.94
CA LYS A 33 4.90 26.40 0.20
C LYS A 33 5.20 24.94 -0.11
N TYR A 34 4.55 23.99 0.60
CA TYR A 34 4.74 22.55 0.41
C TYR A 34 3.57 21.86 -0.32
N ASP A 35 2.48 22.57 -0.58
CA ASP A 35 1.21 21.94 -1.04
C ASP A 35 1.04 21.81 -2.57
N ASN A 36 1.97 22.29 -3.40
CA ASN A 36 1.91 22.07 -4.85
C ASN A 36 3.28 22.22 -5.52
N PRO A 37 4.15 21.19 -5.48
CA PRO A 37 5.36 21.19 -6.29
C PRO A 37 4.97 21.14 -7.77
N ASP A 38 5.55 22.00 -8.59
CA ASP A 38 5.26 22.18 -10.02
C ASP A 38 5.43 20.92 -10.91
N ASP A 39 5.83 19.75 -10.36
CA ASP A 39 6.14 18.51 -11.10
C ASP A 39 5.44 17.25 -10.57
N ILE A 40 4.31 17.35 -9.87
CA ILE A 40 3.47 16.19 -9.54
C ILE A 40 2.52 15.91 -10.70
N ARG A 41 2.59 14.67 -11.24
CA ARG A 41 1.74 14.23 -12.35
C ARG A 41 0.78 13.15 -11.89
N HIS A 42 -0.52 13.36 -12.14
CA HIS A 42 -1.56 12.37 -11.92
C HIS A 42 -2.00 11.77 -13.25
N LEU A 43 -1.99 10.44 -13.32
CA LEU A 43 -2.32 9.69 -14.53
C LEU A 43 -3.40 8.65 -14.23
N LYS A 44 -4.21 8.32 -15.22
CA LYS A 44 -5.07 7.13 -15.21
C LYS A 44 -4.27 5.96 -15.78
N VAL A 45 -4.05 4.93 -14.95
CA VAL A 45 -3.43 3.67 -15.37
C VAL A 45 -4.44 2.79 -16.09
N TYR A 46 -5.63 2.68 -15.51
CA TYR A 46 -6.77 1.97 -16.10
C TYR A 46 -8.09 2.64 -15.68
N TYR A 47 -8.88 2.99 -16.67
CA TYR A 47 -10.25 3.46 -16.50
C TYR A 47 -11.09 2.94 -17.67
N GLU A 48 -12.24 2.41 -17.36
CA GLU A 48 -13.26 2.01 -18.32
C GLU A 48 -14.63 2.29 -17.72
N GLU A 49 -15.51 2.94 -18.49
CA GLU A 49 -16.86 3.22 -18.07
C GLU A 49 -17.65 1.93 -17.80
N GLY A 50 -18.43 1.90 -16.73
CA GLY A 50 -19.16 0.70 -16.31
C GLY A 50 -18.29 -0.36 -15.63
N LYS A 51 -17.00 -0.08 -15.37
CA LYS A 51 -16.10 -0.99 -14.66
C LYS A 51 -15.66 -0.42 -13.31
N PHE A 52 -15.31 -1.33 -12.44
CA PHE A 52 -14.60 -1.10 -11.20
C PHE A 52 -13.17 -1.62 -11.36
N ALA A 53 -12.19 -0.85 -10.85
CA ALA A 53 -10.82 -1.34 -10.71
C ALA A 53 -10.24 -0.96 -9.35
N GLY A 54 -9.58 -1.91 -8.66
CA GLY A 54 -9.13 -1.67 -7.30
C GLY A 54 -7.98 -2.55 -6.81
N TRP A 55 -7.52 -2.20 -5.63
CA TRP A 55 -6.68 -2.96 -4.71
C TRP A 55 -5.29 -3.37 -5.21
N PRO A 56 -4.48 -2.48 -5.81
CA PRO A 56 -3.13 -2.87 -6.24
C PRO A 56 -2.26 -3.41 -5.10
N ALA A 57 -2.45 -2.94 -3.85
CA ALA A 57 -1.70 -3.44 -2.70
C ALA A 57 -1.87 -4.93 -2.41
N ASN A 58 -2.96 -5.55 -2.87
CA ASN A 58 -3.14 -6.98 -2.71
C ASN A 58 -2.25 -7.81 -3.65
N ASN A 59 -1.91 -7.24 -4.82
CA ASN A 59 -1.44 -7.99 -5.96
C ASN A 59 0.05 -7.79 -6.28
N GLY A 60 0.67 -6.72 -5.79
CA GLY A 60 2.10 -6.45 -5.97
C GLY A 60 2.42 -5.48 -7.10
N ILE A 61 3.68 -5.02 -7.10
CA ILE A 61 4.29 -4.16 -8.11
C ILE A 61 5.75 -4.60 -8.32
N TRP A 62 6.22 -4.56 -9.54
CA TRP A 62 7.59 -4.92 -9.94
C TRP A 62 8.11 -3.91 -10.95
N SER A 63 9.43 -3.73 -11.01
CA SER A 63 10.06 -2.83 -11.97
C SER A 63 11.41 -3.36 -12.46
N TRP A 64 11.70 -3.12 -13.75
CA TRP A 64 12.94 -3.45 -14.45
C TRP A 64 13.38 -2.26 -15.28
N GLY A 65 14.09 -1.32 -14.65
CA GLY A 65 14.37 -0.02 -15.27
C GLY A 65 13.09 0.79 -15.50
N ASP A 66 12.79 1.08 -16.75
CA ASP A 66 11.55 1.80 -17.13
C ASP A 66 10.32 0.87 -17.31
N GLU A 67 10.51 -0.46 -17.28
CA GLU A 67 9.39 -1.38 -17.28
C GLU A 67 8.82 -1.50 -15.87
N VAL A 68 7.50 -1.30 -15.74
CA VAL A 68 6.74 -1.42 -14.48
C VAL A 68 5.56 -2.34 -14.72
N LEU A 69 5.35 -3.29 -13.79
CA LEU A 69 4.19 -4.18 -13.78
C LEU A 69 3.46 -4.02 -12.45
N VAL A 70 2.14 -3.82 -12.48
CA VAL A 70 1.30 -3.77 -11.28
C VAL A 70 0.05 -4.62 -11.47
N GLY A 71 -0.27 -5.44 -10.46
CA GLY A 71 -1.49 -6.24 -10.45
C GLY A 71 -2.66 -5.47 -9.82
N PHE A 72 -3.87 -5.69 -10.33
CA PHE A 72 -5.10 -5.14 -9.77
C PHE A 72 -6.30 -6.04 -10.10
N VAL A 73 -7.43 -5.75 -9.48
CA VAL A 73 -8.70 -6.43 -9.74
C VAL A 73 -9.61 -5.53 -10.55
N GLN A 74 -10.20 -6.07 -11.62
CA GLN A 74 -11.25 -5.44 -12.41
C GLN A 74 -12.56 -6.22 -12.22
N ALA A 75 -13.70 -5.52 -12.20
CA ALA A 75 -15.03 -6.10 -12.20
C ALA A 75 -16.02 -5.16 -12.89
N ASP A 76 -17.24 -5.62 -13.14
CA ASP A 76 -18.31 -4.74 -13.55
C ASP A 76 -18.73 -3.83 -12.40
N HIS A 77 -19.01 -2.56 -12.71
CA HIS A 77 -19.55 -1.64 -11.74
C HIS A 77 -20.96 -2.06 -11.32
N MET A 78 -21.23 -1.95 -10.02
CA MET A 78 -22.56 -2.19 -9.46
C MET A 78 -22.82 -1.17 -8.36
N ASP A 79 -23.91 -0.44 -8.44
CA ASP A 79 -24.33 0.49 -7.39
C ASP A 79 -24.74 -0.27 -6.13
N ARG A 80 -23.94 -0.10 -5.07
CA ARG A 80 -24.17 -0.70 -3.75
C ARG A 80 -23.39 0.05 -2.68
N SER A 81 -23.75 -0.17 -1.42
CA SER A 81 -22.94 0.34 -0.30
C SER A 81 -21.58 -0.35 -0.22
N GLY A 82 -20.54 0.40 0.11
CA GLY A 82 -19.16 -0.08 0.19
C GLY A 82 -18.48 -0.08 -1.17
N HIS A 83 -17.84 -1.20 -1.53
CA HIS A 83 -17.19 -1.33 -2.84
C HIS A 83 -18.24 -1.57 -3.94
N THR A 84 -18.25 -0.70 -4.94
CA THR A 84 -19.27 -0.65 -5.99
C THR A 84 -18.94 -1.56 -7.17
N TYR A 85 -18.95 -2.87 -6.95
CA TYR A 85 -18.65 -3.85 -8.00
C TYR A 85 -19.50 -5.12 -7.87
N ASP A 86 -19.69 -5.79 -9.01
CA ASP A 86 -20.24 -7.14 -9.06
C ASP A 86 -19.13 -8.17 -8.87
N GLN A 87 -19.14 -8.85 -7.72
CA GLN A 87 -18.13 -9.83 -7.34
C GLN A 87 -18.06 -11.01 -8.31
N SER A 88 -19.17 -11.36 -8.99
CA SER A 88 -19.22 -12.49 -9.94
C SER A 88 -18.43 -12.24 -11.22
N THR A 89 -18.20 -10.97 -11.56
CA THR A 89 -17.48 -10.55 -12.78
C THR A 89 -16.00 -10.25 -12.56
N THR A 90 -15.51 -10.49 -11.36
CA THR A 90 -14.12 -10.17 -10.97
C THR A 90 -13.08 -10.85 -11.86
N ARG A 91 -12.08 -10.10 -12.29
CA ARG A 91 -10.92 -10.54 -13.09
C ARG A 91 -9.64 -10.00 -12.46
N TYR A 92 -8.59 -10.80 -12.52
CA TYR A 92 -7.24 -10.33 -12.16
C TYR A 92 -6.56 -9.79 -13.41
N LYS A 93 -6.06 -8.56 -13.34
CA LYS A 93 -5.41 -7.84 -14.44
C LYS A 93 -4.03 -7.36 -14.03
N TYR A 94 -3.18 -7.20 -15.02
CA TYR A 94 -1.94 -6.43 -14.90
C TYR A 94 -2.00 -5.17 -15.74
N ALA A 95 -1.38 -4.11 -15.24
CA ALA A 95 -1.01 -2.95 -16.03
C ALA A 95 0.51 -2.94 -16.19
N ARG A 96 0.98 -2.88 -17.44
CA ARG A 96 2.39 -2.80 -17.81
C ARG A 96 2.70 -1.47 -18.43
N SER A 97 3.73 -0.80 -17.94
CA SER A 97 4.34 0.38 -18.53
C SER A 97 5.74 0.03 -19.02
N LEU A 98 6.16 0.62 -20.17
CA LEU A 98 7.52 0.49 -20.71
C LEU A 98 8.28 1.83 -20.69
N ASP A 99 7.68 2.86 -20.10
CA ASP A 99 8.19 4.24 -20.12
C ASP A 99 8.24 4.88 -18.71
N GLY A 100 8.37 4.04 -17.69
CA GLY A 100 8.47 4.46 -16.30
C GLY A 100 7.14 4.96 -15.72
N GLY A 101 6.03 4.38 -16.14
CA GLY A 101 4.70 4.68 -15.59
C GLY A 101 3.98 5.83 -16.26
N LYS A 102 4.46 6.34 -17.42
CA LYS A 102 3.81 7.44 -18.14
C LYS A 102 2.65 6.96 -18.99
N THR A 103 2.80 5.79 -19.65
CA THR A 103 1.75 5.11 -20.40
C THR A 103 1.62 3.65 -19.98
N TRP A 104 0.43 3.07 -20.15
CA TRP A 104 0.10 1.76 -19.62
C TRP A 104 -0.66 0.91 -20.64
N ASN A 105 -0.28 -0.37 -20.72
CA ASN A 105 -1.00 -1.41 -21.43
C ASN A 105 -1.62 -2.38 -20.42
N ILE A 106 -2.87 -2.81 -20.66
CA ILE A 106 -3.59 -3.70 -19.75
C ILE A 106 -3.53 -5.12 -20.29
N GLU A 107 -3.12 -6.04 -19.41
CA GLU A 107 -2.89 -7.45 -19.71
C GLU A 107 -3.76 -8.32 -18.79
N ASP A 108 -4.20 -9.46 -19.28
CA ASP A 108 -4.77 -10.49 -18.43
C ASP A 108 -3.64 -11.19 -17.66
N ALA A 109 -3.93 -11.60 -16.42
CA ALA A 109 -3.00 -12.41 -15.65
C ALA A 109 -3.14 -13.89 -16.04
N TYR A 110 -2.16 -14.43 -16.75
CA TYR A 110 -2.22 -15.82 -17.23
C TYR A 110 -1.21 -16.73 -16.53
N ASN A 111 -1.61 -17.98 -16.32
CA ASN A 111 -0.73 -19.09 -15.98
C ASN A 111 -0.96 -20.24 -16.98
N ALA A 112 -0.01 -20.53 -17.83
CA ALA A 112 -0.11 -21.60 -18.84
C ALA A 112 -1.44 -21.60 -19.61
N GLY A 113 -1.88 -20.41 -20.08
CA GLY A 113 -3.11 -20.23 -20.85
C GLY A 113 -4.40 -20.11 -20.03
N LYS A 114 -4.31 -20.11 -18.69
CA LYS A 114 -5.45 -19.91 -17.79
C LYS A 114 -5.34 -18.58 -17.07
N THR A 115 -6.47 -17.97 -16.70
CA THR A 115 -6.46 -16.76 -15.88
C THR A 115 -5.97 -17.06 -14.48
N ALA A 116 -4.99 -16.32 -14.01
CA ALA A 116 -4.52 -16.41 -12.62
C ALA A 116 -5.63 -16.00 -11.63
N LEU A 117 -5.73 -16.73 -10.52
CA LEU A 117 -6.77 -16.52 -9.53
C LEU A 117 -6.47 -15.33 -8.62
N SER A 118 -7.49 -14.56 -8.26
CA SER A 118 -7.45 -13.61 -7.15
C SER A 118 -8.48 -13.98 -6.08
N HIS A 119 -8.36 -13.37 -4.91
CA HIS A 119 -9.26 -13.66 -3.78
C HIS A 119 -10.75 -13.38 -4.05
N ASP A 120 -11.05 -12.45 -4.95
CA ASP A 120 -12.43 -12.10 -5.31
C ASP A 120 -12.95 -12.89 -6.52
N HIS A 121 -12.15 -13.88 -6.97
CA HIS A 121 -12.43 -14.63 -8.17
C HIS A 121 -13.50 -15.72 -7.91
N LYS A 122 -14.76 -15.35 -7.99
CA LYS A 122 -15.89 -16.26 -7.79
C LYS A 122 -16.58 -16.57 -9.13
N GLY A 123 -16.67 -17.86 -9.45
CA GLY A 123 -17.46 -18.32 -10.59
C GLY A 123 -16.80 -18.27 -11.96
N ILE A 124 -15.50 -17.98 -12.06
CA ILE A 124 -14.77 -17.95 -13.31
C ILE A 124 -14.03 -19.26 -13.52
N GLU A 125 -14.32 -19.93 -14.61
CA GLU A 125 -13.66 -21.17 -15.04
C GLU A 125 -12.48 -20.86 -16.00
N PRO A 126 -11.44 -21.71 -15.99
CA PRO A 126 -11.23 -22.83 -15.09
C PRO A 126 -10.60 -22.39 -13.76
N LYS A 127 -11.19 -22.84 -12.65
CA LYS A 127 -10.54 -22.76 -11.34
C LYS A 127 -9.51 -23.88 -11.28
N SER A 128 -8.23 -23.57 -11.34
CA SER A 128 -7.19 -24.53 -11.04
C SER A 128 -7.09 -24.74 -9.53
N THR A 129 -7.14 -26.00 -9.08
CA THR A 129 -6.82 -26.34 -7.69
C THR A 129 -5.36 -26.04 -7.44
N PRO A 130 -4.99 -25.33 -6.36
CA PRO A 130 -3.60 -25.16 -6.01
C PRO A 130 -2.89 -26.48 -5.79
N GLU A 131 -1.69 -26.62 -6.36
CA GLU A 131 -0.83 -27.80 -6.27
C GLU A 131 0.28 -27.58 -5.24
N GLU A 132 0.95 -28.62 -4.81
CA GLU A 132 2.16 -28.50 -4.01
C GLU A 132 3.32 -28.05 -4.91
N LEU A 133 4.18 -27.16 -4.41
CA LEU A 133 5.42 -26.80 -5.12
C LEU A 133 6.40 -27.97 -5.04
N ASN A 134 6.85 -28.47 -6.20
CA ASN A 134 7.75 -29.62 -6.28
C ASN A 134 9.19 -29.26 -6.67
N GLU A 135 9.42 -28.05 -7.17
CA GLU A 135 10.72 -27.56 -7.59
C GLU A 135 11.02 -26.21 -6.95
N SER A 136 12.28 -25.99 -6.56
CA SER A 136 12.71 -24.75 -5.93
C SER A 136 12.56 -23.55 -6.87
N ILE A 137 11.99 -22.46 -6.35
CA ILE A 137 11.98 -21.16 -7.02
C ILE A 137 13.36 -20.52 -6.89
N ASP A 138 13.90 -20.03 -8.00
CA ASP A 138 15.04 -19.13 -8.01
C ASP A 138 14.55 -17.69 -7.74
N PHE A 139 14.56 -17.28 -6.47
CA PHE A 139 14.13 -15.93 -6.08
C PHE A 139 15.06 -14.83 -6.61
N SER A 140 16.31 -15.17 -6.96
CA SER A 140 17.27 -14.21 -7.51
C SER A 140 17.15 -14.01 -9.02
N HIS A 141 16.24 -14.74 -9.68
CA HIS A 141 16.05 -14.61 -11.13
C HIS A 141 15.71 -13.17 -11.51
N PRO A 142 16.42 -12.53 -12.47
CA PRO A 142 16.28 -11.11 -12.77
C PRO A 142 14.88 -10.70 -13.28
N ASP A 143 14.14 -11.63 -13.87
CA ASP A 143 12.81 -11.40 -14.41
C ASP A 143 11.70 -12.01 -13.53
N LEU A 144 12.02 -12.28 -12.25
CA LEU A 144 11.06 -12.86 -11.32
C LEU A 144 9.88 -11.94 -11.03
N VAL A 145 8.69 -12.51 -11.09
CA VAL A 145 7.47 -12.01 -10.43
C VAL A 145 6.99 -13.10 -9.49
N PHE A 146 6.88 -12.79 -8.21
CA PHE A 146 6.30 -13.68 -7.20
C PHE A 146 5.09 -12.99 -6.58
N THR A 147 3.93 -13.61 -6.66
CA THR A 147 2.68 -13.01 -6.19
C THR A 147 1.88 -13.97 -5.31
N LEU A 148 1.37 -13.44 -4.22
CA LEU A 148 0.57 -14.14 -3.24
C LEU A 148 -0.91 -13.76 -3.39
N SER A 149 -1.79 -14.71 -3.15
CA SER A 149 -3.24 -14.51 -3.20
C SER A 149 -3.95 -15.34 -2.14
N ARG A 150 -5.23 -15.10 -1.95
CA ARG A 150 -6.09 -15.78 -0.97
C ARG A 150 -7.50 -15.98 -1.50
N MET A 151 -8.21 -16.96 -0.97
CA MET A 151 -9.59 -17.25 -1.37
C MET A 151 -10.62 -16.45 -0.58
N ASN A 152 -10.27 -15.97 0.63
CA ASN A 152 -11.10 -15.06 1.41
C ASN A 152 -10.25 -14.05 2.20
N ASN A 153 -10.89 -13.09 2.85
CA ASN A 153 -10.21 -11.98 3.50
C ASN A 153 -9.69 -12.26 4.91
N HIS A 154 -9.97 -13.44 5.50
CA HIS A 154 -9.68 -13.69 6.92
C HIS A 154 -8.67 -14.81 7.15
N ASP A 155 -8.96 -16.01 6.67
CA ASP A 155 -8.27 -17.24 7.04
C ASP A 155 -7.75 -18.05 5.85
N GLY A 156 -7.97 -17.59 4.62
CA GLY A 156 -7.51 -18.26 3.40
C GLY A 156 -8.52 -19.28 2.87
N PRO A 157 -8.11 -20.40 2.26
CA PRO A 157 -6.72 -20.76 1.97
C PRO A 157 -6.00 -19.75 1.08
N SER A 158 -4.69 -19.72 1.18
CA SER A 158 -3.83 -18.88 0.36
C SER A 158 -3.01 -19.69 -0.62
N HIS A 159 -2.59 -19.05 -1.69
CA HIS A 159 -1.79 -19.65 -2.75
C HIS A 159 -0.87 -18.60 -3.36
N PHE A 160 0.07 -19.05 -4.19
CA PHE A 160 1.01 -18.15 -4.86
C PHE A 160 1.24 -18.61 -6.30
N TYR A 161 1.77 -17.67 -7.08
CA TYR A 161 2.26 -17.86 -8.44
C TYR A 161 3.65 -17.27 -8.55
N TYR A 162 4.46 -17.76 -9.47
CA TYR A 162 5.68 -17.08 -9.89
C TYR A 162 5.83 -17.09 -11.41
N SER A 163 6.68 -16.20 -11.90
CA SER A 163 7.00 -16.05 -13.32
C SER A 163 8.48 -15.71 -13.48
N TYR A 164 9.14 -16.26 -14.48
CA TYR A 164 10.52 -15.91 -14.87
C TYR A 164 10.60 -15.11 -16.17
N ASN A 165 9.46 -14.54 -16.61
CA ASN A 165 9.39 -13.73 -17.84
C ASN A 165 8.63 -12.41 -17.62
N ARG A 166 8.83 -11.79 -16.43
CA ARG A 166 8.20 -10.53 -16.02
C ARG A 166 6.67 -10.58 -16.00
N GLY A 167 6.10 -11.72 -15.61
CA GLY A 167 4.65 -11.86 -15.46
C GLY A 167 3.88 -12.00 -16.78
N LYS A 168 4.54 -12.41 -17.87
CA LYS A 168 3.85 -12.74 -19.12
C LYS A 168 3.14 -14.10 -19.04
N GLU A 169 3.76 -15.05 -18.34
CA GLU A 169 3.19 -16.35 -18.01
C GLU A 169 3.56 -16.68 -16.56
N PHE A 170 2.69 -17.41 -15.88
CA PHE A 170 2.85 -17.80 -14.50
C PHE A 170 2.82 -19.31 -14.33
N GLU A 171 3.66 -19.80 -13.44
CA GLU A 171 3.54 -21.12 -12.84
C GLU A 171 2.63 -21.05 -11.61
N GLY A 172 1.86 -22.12 -11.36
CA GLY A 172 0.88 -22.22 -10.26
C GLY A 172 -0.57 -22.24 -10.73
N PRO A 173 -1.55 -22.13 -9.80
CA PRO A 173 -1.39 -21.77 -8.39
C PRO A 173 -0.70 -22.85 -7.57
N PHE A 174 0.18 -22.46 -6.67
CA PHE A 174 0.75 -23.36 -5.65
C PHE A 174 0.12 -23.08 -4.30
N ALA A 175 -0.19 -24.12 -3.55
CA ALA A 175 -0.77 -24.01 -2.23
C ALA A 175 0.25 -23.37 -1.25
N LEU A 176 -0.18 -22.35 -0.50
CA LEU A 176 0.54 -21.88 0.67
C LEU A 176 -0.06 -22.59 1.89
N PRO A 177 0.66 -23.50 2.54
CA PRO A 177 0.12 -24.22 3.70
C PRO A 177 -0.12 -23.27 4.86
N ASN A 178 -0.99 -23.64 5.82
CA ASN A 178 -1.32 -22.79 6.97
C ASN A 178 -0.16 -22.61 7.98
N LEU A 179 0.96 -23.33 7.83
CA LEU A 179 2.20 -23.13 8.57
C LEU A 179 2.02 -23.16 10.10
N GLY A 180 1.08 -23.97 10.60
CA GLY A 180 0.75 -24.05 12.02
C GLY A 180 -0.07 -22.89 12.56
N THR A 181 -0.63 -22.05 11.72
CA THR A 181 -1.49 -20.90 12.09
C THR A 181 -2.98 -21.25 11.97
N GLN A 182 -3.85 -20.34 12.46
CA GLN A 182 -5.31 -20.48 12.32
C GLN A 182 -5.80 -20.29 10.89
N GLY A 183 -4.99 -19.66 10.05
CA GLY A 183 -5.27 -19.36 8.65
C GLY A 183 -4.46 -18.17 8.17
N ILE A 184 -4.30 -18.05 6.86
CA ILE A 184 -3.48 -17.04 6.22
C ILE A 184 -4.30 -16.28 5.18
N ALA A 185 -4.39 -14.95 5.34
CA ALA A 185 -4.95 -14.05 4.32
C ALA A 185 -3.82 -13.36 3.56
N ALA A 186 -3.11 -14.11 2.70
CA ALA A 186 -1.91 -13.65 2.02
C ALA A 186 -2.18 -12.47 1.07
N ARG A 187 -1.24 -11.56 1.04
CA ARG A 187 -1.10 -10.46 0.06
C ARG A 187 0.37 -10.38 -0.31
N THR A 188 0.65 -9.87 -1.49
CA THR A 188 2.03 -9.84 -1.99
C THR A 188 2.88 -8.85 -1.20
N ASP A 189 3.71 -9.36 -0.31
CA ASP A 189 4.75 -8.62 0.40
C ASP A 189 5.90 -9.58 0.75
N TYR A 190 7.08 -9.34 0.17
CA TYR A 190 8.23 -10.24 0.35
C TYR A 190 9.55 -9.50 0.15
N ILE A 191 10.61 -10.08 0.72
CA ILE A 191 12.01 -9.67 0.54
C ILE A 191 12.76 -10.88 -0.03
N VAL A 192 13.53 -10.65 -1.09
CA VAL A 192 14.46 -11.64 -1.65
C VAL A 192 15.78 -11.54 -0.90
N ASP A 193 16.22 -12.63 -0.29
CA ASP A 193 17.44 -12.73 0.50
C ASP A 193 18.55 -13.47 -0.26
N GLY A 194 18.20 -14.29 -1.24
CA GLY A 194 19.14 -15.07 -2.06
C GLY A 194 18.42 -15.95 -3.07
N LYS A 195 19.20 -16.79 -3.77
CA LYS A 195 18.65 -17.68 -4.81
C LYS A 195 17.51 -18.55 -4.29
N ASN A 196 17.71 -19.21 -3.16
CA ASN A 196 16.73 -20.09 -2.54
C ASN A 196 16.15 -19.49 -1.25
N GLU A 197 16.42 -18.21 -0.97
CA GLU A 197 16.10 -17.57 0.28
C GLU A 197 15.17 -16.37 0.05
N ALA A 198 14.04 -16.38 0.74
CA ALA A 198 13.10 -15.28 0.74
C ALA A 198 12.35 -15.19 2.07
N SER A 199 11.95 -13.98 2.43
CA SER A 199 11.09 -13.68 3.56
C SER A 199 9.75 -13.18 3.05
N ILE A 200 8.63 -13.77 3.51
CA ILE A 200 7.27 -13.31 3.19
C ILE A 200 6.61 -12.77 4.45
N PHE A 201 5.87 -11.68 4.30
CA PHE A 201 5.15 -11.03 5.40
C PHE A 201 3.66 -11.25 5.20
N LEU A 202 3.04 -11.95 6.13
CA LEU A 202 1.70 -12.47 5.97
C LEU A 202 0.75 -11.91 7.02
N THR A 203 -0.49 -11.69 6.61
CA THR A 203 -1.59 -11.45 7.54
C THR A 203 -2.16 -12.79 7.99
N ILE A 204 -2.14 -13.02 9.29
CA ILE A 204 -2.55 -14.27 9.93
C ILE A 204 -3.89 -14.08 10.62
N ALA A 205 -4.75 -15.09 10.54
CA ALA A 205 -5.99 -15.14 11.31
C ALA A 205 -5.69 -15.24 12.80
N LYS A 206 -6.45 -14.49 13.60
CA LYS A 206 -6.44 -14.59 15.07
C LYS A 206 -7.23 -15.82 15.53
N GLU A 207 -7.25 -16.08 16.84
CA GLU A 207 -8.02 -17.19 17.41
C GLU A 207 -9.52 -17.14 17.04
N ASN A 208 -10.07 -15.95 16.84
CA ASN A 208 -11.44 -15.75 16.37
C ASN A 208 -11.66 -16.01 14.86
N GLN A 209 -10.65 -16.55 14.16
CA GLN A 209 -10.64 -16.85 12.72
C GLN A 209 -10.83 -15.61 11.81
N ARG A 210 -10.48 -14.43 12.30
CA ARG A 210 -10.46 -13.19 11.52
C ARG A 210 -9.03 -12.72 11.34
N GLU A 211 -8.72 -12.14 10.17
CA GLU A 211 -7.41 -11.55 9.92
C GLU A 211 -7.06 -10.50 10.97
N GLY A 212 -5.79 -10.37 11.29
CA GLY A 212 -5.42 -9.30 12.13
C GLY A 212 -4.11 -9.39 12.88
N ARG A 213 -3.22 -10.30 12.56
CA ARG A 213 -1.85 -10.30 13.08
C ARG A 213 -0.86 -10.52 11.95
N VAL A 214 0.29 -9.86 12.00
CA VAL A 214 1.34 -10.03 10.98
C VAL A 214 2.45 -10.91 11.53
N ALA A 215 2.91 -11.85 10.67
CA ALA A 215 4.07 -12.67 10.92
C ALA A 215 4.98 -12.70 9.69
N MET A 216 6.28 -12.87 9.93
CA MET A 216 7.29 -13.14 8.93
C MET A 216 7.55 -14.64 8.84
N PHE A 217 7.56 -15.18 7.63
CA PHE A 217 7.95 -16.56 7.34
C PHE A 217 9.14 -16.55 6.39
N ARG A 218 10.01 -17.54 6.51
CA ARG A 218 11.19 -17.67 5.67
C ARG A 218 11.27 -19.03 5.00
N THR A 219 11.84 -19.00 3.81
CA THR A 219 12.31 -20.19 3.08
C THR A 219 13.82 -20.13 2.88
N PHE A 220 14.45 -21.31 2.88
CA PHE A 220 15.87 -21.49 2.56
C PHE A 220 16.06 -22.53 1.43
N ASP A 221 14.97 -23.03 0.87
CA ASP A 221 14.94 -24.10 -0.14
C ASP A 221 14.12 -23.73 -1.39
N GLY A 222 13.97 -22.43 -1.65
CA GLY A 222 13.27 -21.95 -2.83
C GLY A 222 11.75 -22.05 -2.71
N GLY A 223 11.19 -21.97 -1.51
CA GLY A 223 9.75 -21.98 -1.29
C GLY A 223 9.12 -23.36 -1.14
N LEU A 224 9.93 -24.45 -1.17
CA LEU A 224 9.44 -25.81 -0.90
C LEU A 224 8.93 -25.94 0.53
N THR A 225 9.64 -25.32 1.47
CA THR A 225 9.20 -25.20 2.86
C THR A 225 9.27 -23.76 3.34
N TRP A 226 8.32 -23.41 4.21
CA TRP A 226 8.27 -22.11 4.88
C TRP A 226 8.18 -22.34 6.39
N THR A 227 8.97 -21.61 7.15
CA THR A 227 8.95 -21.67 8.61
C THR A 227 8.48 -20.34 9.19
N ASN A 228 7.64 -20.39 10.23
CA ASN A 228 7.32 -19.20 11.01
C ASN A 228 8.60 -18.71 11.67
N HIS A 229 9.02 -17.50 11.30
CA HIS A 229 10.26 -16.93 11.79
C HIS A 229 10.00 -16.00 12.98
N ALA A 230 9.07 -15.05 12.83
CA ALA A 230 8.74 -14.13 13.91
C ALA A 230 7.34 -13.52 13.76
N TRP A 231 6.75 -13.18 14.90
CA TRP A 231 5.58 -12.31 14.96
C TRP A 231 6.00 -10.84 15.04
N LEU A 232 5.28 -9.97 14.34
CA LEU A 232 5.48 -8.54 14.42
C LEU A 232 4.52 -7.94 15.46
N GLY A 233 4.99 -7.91 16.70
CA GLY A 233 4.22 -7.44 17.84
C GLY A 233 3.22 -8.45 18.41
N ASP A 234 2.50 -7.98 19.44
CA ASP A 234 1.45 -8.76 20.09
C ASP A 234 0.19 -8.85 19.24
N GLU A 235 -0.69 -9.81 19.56
CA GLU A 235 -2.00 -9.90 18.92
C GLU A 235 -2.85 -8.68 19.30
N PRO A 236 -3.30 -7.87 18.28
CA PRO A 236 -4.08 -6.68 18.58
C PRO A 236 -5.55 -7.02 18.87
N GLU A 237 -6.23 -6.22 19.67
CA GLU A 237 -7.68 -6.30 19.82
C GLU A 237 -8.41 -6.06 18.51
N GLY A 238 -7.99 -5.05 17.75
CA GLY A 238 -8.49 -4.75 16.42
C GLY A 238 -7.85 -5.64 15.37
N PHE A 239 -7.02 -5.03 14.52
CA PHE A 239 -6.25 -5.78 13.53
C PHE A 239 -4.91 -5.10 13.18
N ASP A 240 -3.94 -5.93 12.84
CA ASP A 240 -2.70 -5.60 12.15
C ASP A 240 -2.66 -6.40 10.85
N ILE A 241 -2.71 -5.74 9.70
CA ILE A 241 -2.86 -6.38 8.38
C ILE A 241 -2.06 -5.67 7.31
N MET A 242 -1.88 -6.32 6.17
CA MET A 242 -1.35 -5.72 4.94
C MET A 242 -0.01 -5.03 5.16
N PRO A 243 1.04 -5.78 5.52
CA PRO A 243 2.38 -5.25 5.68
C PRO A 243 2.93 -4.68 4.37
N SER A 244 3.92 -3.79 4.49
CA SER A 244 4.80 -3.34 3.42
C SER A 244 6.20 -3.26 4.00
N SER A 245 7.11 -4.08 3.46
CA SER A 245 8.39 -4.41 4.07
C SER A 245 9.56 -4.06 3.16
N VAL A 246 10.65 -3.61 3.75
CA VAL A 246 11.90 -3.32 3.04
C VAL A 246 13.11 -3.83 3.80
N ARG A 247 14.15 -4.25 3.07
CA ARG A 247 15.48 -4.52 3.63
C ARG A 247 16.28 -3.22 3.65
N LEU A 248 16.78 -2.87 4.82
CA LEU A 248 17.58 -1.66 5.02
C LEU A 248 19.09 -1.96 4.84
N SER A 249 19.57 -3.06 5.40
CA SER A 249 20.92 -3.57 5.26
C SER A 249 20.92 -5.10 5.33
N GLN A 250 22.10 -5.72 5.41
CA GLN A 250 22.21 -7.19 5.51
C GLN A 250 21.37 -7.77 6.65
N ASN A 251 21.32 -7.10 7.81
CA ASN A 251 20.65 -7.59 9.01
C ASN A 251 19.41 -6.73 9.38
N GLU A 252 19.22 -5.58 8.73
CA GLU A 252 18.16 -4.65 9.13
C GLU A 252 16.97 -4.70 8.17
N MET A 253 15.78 -4.69 8.75
CA MET A 253 14.51 -4.64 8.03
C MET A 253 13.56 -3.66 8.71
N LEU A 254 12.68 -3.06 7.92
CA LEU A 254 11.54 -2.27 8.39
C LEU A 254 10.28 -2.78 7.74
N THR A 255 9.23 -2.90 8.53
CA THR A 255 7.88 -3.25 8.07
C THR A 255 6.89 -2.24 8.61
N THR A 256 6.07 -1.67 7.73
CA THR A 256 4.92 -0.84 8.10
C THR A 256 3.64 -1.62 7.90
N ILE A 257 2.65 -1.42 8.78
CA ILE A 257 1.45 -2.26 8.86
C ILE A 257 0.21 -1.38 8.99
N ARG A 258 -0.85 -1.70 8.25
CA ARG A 258 -2.18 -1.12 8.47
C ARG A 258 -2.77 -1.67 9.74
N SER A 259 -3.16 -0.80 10.66
CA SER A 259 -3.60 -1.15 12.01
C SER A 259 -4.92 -0.49 12.37
N ARG A 260 -5.64 -1.12 13.28
CA ARG A 260 -6.86 -0.59 13.88
C ARG A 260 -6.90 -0.86 15.38
N ASP A 261 -7.13 0.18 16.17
CA ASP A 261 -7.58 0.06 17.55
C ASP A 261 -9.12 0.03 17.59
N ILE A 262 -9.71 -0.59 18.62
CA ILE A 262 -11.16 -0.72 18.75
C ILE A 262 -11.74 0.38 19.62
N ASP A 263 -11.13 0.66 20.78
CA ASP A 263 -11.61 1.62 21.76
C ASP A 263 -10.49 2.51 22.31
N PRO A 264 -10.45 3.79 21.96
CA PRO A 264 -11.24 4.43 20.88
C PRO A 264 -10.86 3.88 19.50
N ARG A 265 -11.83 3.79 18.60
CA ARG A 265 -11.57 3.34 17.24
C ARG A 265 -10.65 4.32 16.52
N ARG A 266 -9.52 3.79 16.02
CA ARG A 266 -8.53 4.52 15.25
C ARG A 266 -7.95 3.62 14.16
N ASP A 267 -7.94 4.09 12.93
CA ASP A 267 -7.27 3.46 11.80
C ASP A 267 -5.95 4.19 11.54
N TYR A 268 -4.80 3.50 11.60
CA TYR A 268 -3.48 4.11 11.59
C TYR A 268 -2.42 3.17 11.01
N LEU A 269 -1.14 3.58 11.01
CA LEU A 269 -0.02 2.73 10.62
C LEU A 269 0.91 2.47 11.81
N LYS A 270 1.32 1.23 11.98
CA LYS A 270 2.44 0.81 12.86
C LYS A 270 3.71 0.64 12.02
N ALA A 271 4.86 0.75 12.68
CA ALA A 271 6.15 0.39 12.14
C ALA A 271 6.88 -0.55 13.09
N PHE A 272 7.56 -1.53 12.53
CA PHE A 272 8.41 -2.50 13.25
C PHE A 272 9.76 -2.57 12.56
N TYR A 273 10.82 -2.53 13.35
CA TYR A 273 12.21 -2.60 12.92
C TYR A 273 12.90 -3.82 13.52
N SER A 274 13.72 -4.47 12.73
CA SER A 274 14.62 -5.54 13.14
C SER A 274 16.05 -5.18 12.77
N ASP A 275 17.00 -5.46 13.66
CA ASP A 275 18.45 -5.33 13.46
C ASP A 275 19.19 -6.67 13.48
N ASP A 276 18.47 -7.79 13.51
CA ASP A 276 18.95 -9.15 13.60
C ASP A 276 18.33 -10.08 12.54
N ASN A 277 18.12 -9.55 11.33
CA ASN A 277 17.60 -10.27 10.19
C ASN A 277 16.17 -10.84 10.40
N GLY A 278 15.35 -10.17 11.23
CA GLY A 278 13.97 -10.54 11.46
C GLY A 278 13.75 -11.51 12.61
N ASP A 279 14.78 -11.88 13.38
CA ASP A 279 14.62 -12.74 14.55
C ASP A 279 13.81 -12.03 15.66
N ASN A 280 14.06 -10.74 15.85
CA ASN A 280 13.33 -9.91 16.80
C ASN A 280 12.86 -8.60 16.14
N TRP A 281 11.68 -8.13 16.57
CA TRP A 281 11.06 -6.92 16.04
C TRP A 281 10.75 -5.92 17.15
N LYS A 282 11.19 -4.69 16.99
CA LYS A 282 10.93 -3.57 17.90
C LYS A 282 9.88 -2.65 17.26
N LYS A 283 8.82 -2.35 17.98
CA LYS A 283 7.84 -1.35 17.56
C LYS A 283 8.50 0.03 17.59
N LEU A 284 8.41 0.77 16.48
CA LEU A 284 8.83 2.16 16.36
C LEU A 284 7.66 3.13 16.55
N ASN A 285 7.95 4.44 16.43
CA ASN A 285 6.92 5.47 16.35
C ASN A 285 5.98 5.22 15.17
N GLU A 286 4.72 5.60 15.34
CA GLU A 286 3.69 5.42 14.32
C GLU A 286 3.96 6.33 13.12
N PRO A 287 4.16 5.79 11.92
CA PRO A 287 4.44 6.61 10.74
C PRO A 287 3.22 7.42 10.25
N ALA A 288 2.01 7.00 10.62
CA ALA A 288 0.79 7.77 10.42
C ALA A 288 -0.17 7.50 11.57
N PHE A 289 -0.55 8.56 12.29
CA PHE A 289 -1.46 8.48 13.43
C PHE A 289 -2.90 8.21 13.02
N ASP A 290 -3.32 8.69 11.85
CA ASP A 290 -4.69 8.53 11.33
C ASP A 290 -4.64 8.33 9.80
N THR A 291 -5.32 7.30 9.33
CA THR A 291 -5.48 6.98 7.91
C THR A 291 -6.95 7.08 7.46
N GLY A 292 -7.79 7.67 8.30
CA GLY A 292 -9.20 7.93 8.03
C GLY A 292 -10.09 6.69 8.06
N ALA A 293 -11.29 6.83 7.53
CA ALA A 293 -12.36 5.86 7.67
C ALA A 293 -12.02 4.50 7.01
N GLY A 294 -11.88 3.47 7.82
CA GLY A 294 -11.57 2.12 7.37
C GLY A 294 -10.08 1.88 7.13
N GLY A 295 -9.24 2.91 7.19
CA GLY A 295 -7.80 2.84 7.03
C GLY A 295 -7.34 2.47 5.62
N SER A 296 -6.07 2.70 5.33
CA SER A 296 -5.41 2.31 4.08
C SER A 296 -4.12 1.57 4.38
N PRO A 297 -3.75 0.53 3.60
CA PRO A 297 -2.43 -0.07 3.76
C PRO A 297 -1.33 0.93 3.38
N PRO A 298 -0.11 0.74 3.91
CA PRO A 298 1.07 1.47 3.50
C PRO A 298 1.65 0.96 2.18
N ALA A 299 2.44 1.80 1.51
CA ALA A 299 3.41 1.43 0.49
C ALA A 299 4.77 2.03 0.88
N LEU A 300 5.69 1.17 1.27
CA LEU A 300 7.02 1.53 1.78
C LEU A 300 8.08 1.15 0.75
N VAL A 301 9.03 2.05 0.47
CA VAL A 301 10.20 1.77 -0.35
C VAL A 301 11.46 2.39 0.26
N LYS A 302 12.60 1.73 0.08
CA LYS A 302 13.91 2.31 0.33
C LYS A 302 14.40 2.98 -0.95
N LEU A 303 14.76 4.24 -0.85
CA LEU A 303 15.25 5.04 -1.97
C LEU A 303 16.72 4.72 -2.28
N GLN A 304 17.15 5.06 -3.49
CA GLN A 304 18.54 4.85 -3.95
C GLN A 304 19.56 5.62 -3.10
N ASP A 305 19.16 6.74 -2.49
CA ASP A 305 19.99 7.53 -1.58
C ASP A 305 19.96 7.06 -0.11
N GLY A 306 19.23 5.99 0.17
CA GLY A 306 19.11 5.37 1.49
C GLY A 306 17.93 5.84 2.33
N ARG A 307 17.28 6.97 1.99
CA ARG A 307 16.03 7.41 2.64
C ARG A 307 14.92 6.37 2.45
N LEU A 308 13.90 6.48 3.28
CA LEU A 308 12.65 5.75 3.13
C LEU A 308 11.56 6.69 2.64
N ALA A 309 10.70 6.18 1.77
CA ALA A 309 9.48 6.83 1.38
C ALA A 309 8.29 5.93 1.73
N LEU A 310 7.30 6.50 2.39
CA LEU A 310 6.06 5.86 2.80
C LEU A 310 4.88 6.60 2.21
N SER A 311 4.07 5.93 1.39
CA SER A 311 2.81 6.48 0.90
C SER A 311 1.62 5.73 1.48
N TYR A 312 0.56 6.45 1.79
CA TYR A 312 -0.72 5.94 2.24
C TYR A 312 -1.85 6.89 1.84
N ILE A 313 -3.08 6.43 1.94
CA ILE A 313 -4.24 7.26 1.63
C ILE A 313 -5.01 7.56 2.92
N PHE A 314 -5.21 8.83 3.21
CA PHE A 314 -6.20 9.27 4.19
C PHE A 314 -7.59 9.20 3.55
N ARG A 315 -8.48 8.38 4.13
CA ARG A 315 -9.82 8.13 3.62
C ARG A 315 -10.86 8.97 4.33
N SER A 316 -11.56 9.79 3.57
CA SER A 316 -12.61 10.65 4.14
C SER A 316 -13.77 10.82 3.15
N LYS A 317 -14.99 10.85 3.67
CA LYS A 317 -16.18 11.23 2.88
C LYS A 317 -16.20 12.71 2.52
N TYR A 318 -15.32 13.50 3.13
CA TYR A 318 -15.17 14.95 2.88
C TYR A 318 -13.93 15.27 2.02
N GLY A 319 -13.39 14.29 1.34
CA GLY A 319 -12.21 14.39 0.52
C GLY A 319 -11.07 13.49 1.04
N SER A 320 -10.69 12.53 0.20
CA SER A 320 -9.56 11.64 0.47
C SER A 320 -8.26 12.26 -0.04
N ARG A 321 -7.12 11.85 0.55
CA ARG A 321 -5.80 12.38 0.21
C ARG A 321 -4.78 11.26 0.04
N VAL A 322 -3.88 11.41 -0.93
CA VAL A 322 -2.67 10.59 -1.05
C VAL A 322 -1.56 11.32 -0.33
N HIS A 323 -1.00 10.71 0.70
CA HIS A 323 0.09 11.27 1.49
C HIS A 323 1.41 10.56 1.21
N LEU A 324 2.49 11.30 1.39
CA LEU A 324 3.86 10.84 1.45
C LEU A 324 4.49 11.27 2.77
N ARG A 325 5.32 10.41 3.34
CA ARG A 325 6.28 10.75 4.39
C ARG A 325 7.66 10.22 4.03
N LEU A 326 8.69 10.94 4.41
CA LEU A 326 10.09 10.57 4.20
C LEU A 326 10.77 10.35 5.56
N SER A 327 11.73 9.44 5.58
CA SER A 327 12.59 9.20 6.75
C SER A 327 14.03 9.02 6.30
N ASP A 328 14.98 9.60 7.03
CA ASP A 328 16.43 9.51 6.83
C ASP A 328 17.14 8.75 7.97
N ASP A 329 16.38 8.20 8.91
CA ASP A 329 16.85 7.53 10.12
C ASP A 329 16.30 6.10 10.28
N ASN A 330 16.10 5.38 9.15
CA ASN A 330 15.58 4.01 9.12
C ASN A 330 14.18 3.87 9.75
N GLY A 331 13.32 4.90 9.63
CA GLY A 331 11.94 4.85 10.08
C GLY A 331 11.73 5.16 11.56
N GLN A 332 12.78 5.60 12.28
CA GLN A 332 12.65 6.03 13.67
C GLN A 332 11.84 7.32 13.79
N SER A 333 12.01 8.23 12.83
CA SER A 333 11.17 9.40 12.68
C SER A 333 10.77 9.62 11.20
N TRP A 334 9.70 10.39 11.02
CA TRP A 334 9.12 10.67 9.71
C TRP A 334 8.89 12.16 9.55
N SER A 335 9.06 12.67 8.34
CA SER A 335 8.70 14.05 7.98
C SER A 335 7.23 14.33 8.32
N HIS A 336 6.82 15.58 8.28
CA HIS A 336 5.40 15.94 8.25
C HIS A 336 4.72 15.30 7.02
N GLU A 337 3.40 15.23 7.04
CA GLU A 337 2.63 14.71 5.90
C GLU A 337 2.74 15.64 4.69
N ILE A 338 3.13 15.06 3.56
CA ILE A 338 3.19 15.73 2.26
C ILE A 338 1.96 15.25 1.47
N THR A 339 1.08 16.16 1.12
CA THR A 339 -0.09 15.83 0.30
C THR A 339 0.29 15.79 -1.18
N LEU A 340 0.33 14.59 -1.76
CA LEU A 340 0.59 14.39 -3.18
C LEU A 340 -0.64 14.65 -4.03
N ARG A 341 -1.81 14.27 -3.55
CA ARG A 341 -3.10 14.43 -4.23
C ARG A 341 -4.21 14.64 -3.21
N SER A 342 -5.06 15.62 -3.47
CA SER A 342 -6.33 15.81 -2.77
C SER A 342 -7.47 15.88 -3.78
N ASN A 343 -8.65 15.42 -3.39
CA ASN A 343 -9.86 15.58 -4.16
C ASN A 343 -11.04 15.60 -3.19
N ASP A 344 -11.66 16.74 -3.05
CA ASP A 344 -12.79 16.93 -2.12
C ASP A 344 -14.06 16.17 -2.58
N ASP A 345 -14.10 15.77 -3.86
CA ASP A 345 -15.20 15.01 -4.45
C ASP A 345 -14.99 13.49 -4.38
N ALA A 346 -13.80 13.00 -4.00
CA ALA A 346 -13.55 11.57 -3.90
C ALA A 346 -14.25 10.98 -2.68
N THR A 347 -14.93 9.85 -2.88
CA THR A 347 -15.49 9.08 -1.76
C THR A 347 -14.35 8.42 -0.97
N ASN A 348 -14.66 7.85 0.20
CA ASN A 348 -13.68 7.11 1.00
C ASN A 348 -13.31 5.71 0.45
N ASP A 349 -13.94 5.27 -0.66
CA ASP A 349 -13.59 4.02 -1.33
C ASP A 349 -12.47 4.24 -2.36
N VAL A 350 -11.26 4.45 -1.84
CA VAL A 350 -10.00 4.72 -2.54
C VAL A 350 -8.84 4.08 -1.76
N GLY A 351 -7.65 3.99 -2.34
CA GLY A 351 -6.45 3.61 -1.59
C GLY A 351 -5.68 2.42 -2.13
N TYR A 352 -5.17 1.60 -1.22
CA TYR A 352 -4.38 0.40 -1.50
C TYR A 352 -3.15 0.69 -2.38
N PRO A 353 -2.26 1.60 -1.97
CA PRO A 353 -1.13 2.01 -2.77
C PRO A 353 -0.08 0.91 -2.91
N ARG A 354 0.65 0.98 -4.03
CA ARG A 354 1.98 0.40 -4.25
C ARG A 354 2.90 1.49 -4.76
N MET A 355 4.19 1.37 -4.48
CA MET A 355 5.15 2.39 -4.85
C MET A 355 6.45 1.76 -5.33
N ILE A 356 7.07 2.37 -6.33
CA ILE A 356 8.44 2.07 -6.77
C ILE A 356 9.21 3.35 -6.96
N GLN A 357 10.56 3.26 -6.89
CA GLN A 357 11.45 4.30 -7.38
C GLN A 357 11.98 3.92 -8.76
N ARG A 358 11.93 4.86 -9.68
CA ARG A 358 12.49 4.76 -11.03
C ARG A 358 14.00 4.95 -11.02
N SER A 359 14.66 4.59 -12.13
CA SER A 359 16.11 4.81 -12.32
C SER A 359 16.51 6.29 -12.32
N ASP A 360 15.60 7.20 -12.70
CA ASP A 360 15.81 8.65 -12.65
C ASP A 360 15.53 9.28 -11.26
N GLY A 361 15.33 8.47 -10.23
CA GLY A 361 15.09 8.89 -8.85
C GLY A 361 13.62 9.21 -8.53
N LYS A 362 12.77 9.44 -9.53
CA LYS A 362 11.35 9.75 -9.31
C LYS A 362 10.59 8.58 -8.74
N LEU A 363 9.56 8.87 -7.95
CA LEU A 363 8.65 7.89 -7.38
C LEU A 363 7.38 7.76 -8.23
N VAL A 364 6.86 6.54 -8.32
CA VAL A 364 5.57 6.22 -8.92
C VAL A 364 4.73 5.53 -7.84
N VAL A 365 3.68 6.20 -7.39
CA VAL A 365 2.67 5.63 -6.48
C VAL A 365 1.45 5.23 -7.28
N ILE A 366 1.03 3.98 -7.18
CA ILE A 366 -0.12 3.43 -7.89
C ILE A 366 -1.17 3.01 -6.87
N TYR A 367 -2.40 3.45 -7.06
CA TYR A 367 -3.52 3.24 -6.14
C TYR A 367 -4.84 3.23 -6.89
N TYR A 368 -5.94 2.78 -6.29
CA TYR A 368 -7.24 3.01 -6.87
C TYR A 368 -7.87 4.30 -6.33
N TRP A 369 -8.59 4.97 -7.21
CA TRP A 369 -9.18 6.27 -6.97
C TRP A 369 -10.57 6.36 -7.58
N ASN A 370 -11.30 7.43 -7.27
CA ASN A 370 -12.53 7.80 -7.93
C ASN A 370 -12.62 9.33 -8.07
N HIS A 371 -13.50 9.80 -8.93
CA HIS A 371 -13.96 11.19 -8.91
C HIS A 371 -15.46 11.19 -8.67
N ALA A 372 -16.00 12.27 -8.10
CA ALA A 372 -17.41 12.53 -8.23
C ALA A 372 -17.72 12.66 -9.73
N VAL A 373 -18.67 11.89 -10.18
CA VAL A 373 -19.39 12.13 -11.42
C VAL A 373 -20.63 12.88 -11.00
N ASP A 374 -21.21 13.72 -11.86
CA ASP A 374 -22.39 14.52 -11.56
C ASP A 374 -23.37 13.84 -10.58
N GLU A 375 -24.22 14.59 -9.92
CA GLU A 375 -25.09 14.17 -8.80
C GLU A 375 -25.95 12.91 -9.05
N SER A 376 -25.94 12.34 -10.26
CA SER A 376 -26.79 11.23 -10.67
C SER A 376 -26.12 9.85 -10.65
N ASN A 377 -24.78 9.75 -10.56
CA ASN A 377 -24.06 8.48 -10.73
C ASN A 377 -23.03 8.20 -9.65
N THR A 378 -23.01 6.96 -9.17
CA THR A 378 -21.94 6.45 -8.30
C THR A 378 -20.60 6.47 -9.06
N PRO A 379 -19.55 7.13 -8.55
CA PRO A 379 -18.31 7.27 -9.27
C PRO A 379 -17.63 5.94 -9.51
N TYR A 380 -17.16 5.71 -10.74
CA TYR A 380 -16.36 4.53 -11.07
C TYR A 380 -15.01 4.56 -10.36
N ARG A 381 -14.55 3.39 -9.91
CA ARG A 381 -13.21 3.21 -9.36
C ARG A 381 -12.26 2.86 -10.48
N TYR A 382 -11.10 3.51 -10.49
CA TYR A 382 -10.07 3.32 -11.50
C TYR A 382 -8.68 3.24 -10.86
N ILE A 383 -7.72 2.68 -11.60
CA ILE A 383 -6.32 2.67 -11.17
C ILE A 383 -5.66 3.96 -11.62
N ALA A 384 -5.07 4.66 -10.66
CA ALA A 384 -4.35 5.92 -10.85
C ALA A 384 -2.86 5.73 -10.53
N ALA A 385 -2.03 6.58 -11.14
CA ALA A 385 -0.64 6.78 -10.76
C ALA A 385 -0.39 8.24 -10.41
N THR A 386 0.50 8.47 -9.44
CA THR A 386 1.10 9.77 -9.17
C THR A 386 2.61 9.66 -9.29
N ILE A 387 3.21 10.47 -10.19
CA ILE A 387 4.65 10.51 -10.44
C ILE A 387 5.19 11.82 -9.91
N PHE A 388 6.26 11.78 -9.12
CA PHE A 388 6.88 12.98 -8.52
C PHE A 388 8.34 12.74 -8.16
N ASP A 389 9.07 13.82 -7.94
CA ASP A 389 10.45 13.80 -7.47
C ASP A 389 10.48 13.95 -5.94
N PRO A 390 10.99 12.96 -5.16
CA PRO A 390 11.04 13.08 -3.70
C PRO A 390 12.06 14.12 -3.22
N ASP A 391 12.98 14.55 -4.08
CA ASP A 391 14.02 15.53 -3.75
C ASP A 391 13.49 16.96 -3.58
N GLN A 392 12.24 17.21 -3.99
CA GLN A 392 11.56 18.48 -3.75
C GLN A 392 11.35 18.76 -2.25
N TRP A 393 11.49 17.76 -1.38
CA TRP A 393 11.28 17.85 0.06
C TRP A 393 12.54 17.46 0.86
N LYS A 394 13.73 17.62 0.26
CA LYS A 394 15.03 17.54 0.97
C LYS A 394 15.28 18.72 1.88
#